data_495a72e17efaac813b706ae94d1814db
#
_entry.id   495a72e17efaac813b706ae94d1814db
#
_cell.length_a   1.000
_cell.length_b   1.000
_cell.length_c   1.000
_cell.angle_alpha   90.00
_cell.angle_beta   90.00
_cell.angle_gamma   90.00
#
_symmetry.space_group_name_H-M   'P 1'
#
loop_
_entity.id
_entity.type
_entity.pdbx_description
1 polymer ?
#
loop_
_entity_poly.entity_id
_entity_poly.type
_entity_poly.pdbx_seq_one_letter_code
_entity_poly.pdbx_strand_id
1 'polypeptide(L)'
;MRELRVTPIKNGTVIDHIPAGLALKVLKILGIGDSVTSTVTVAMHVPSRAMGWKDIVKVEDRELGSREIDKIALIAPTATVNVIRNYNVAEKRPVTLPDRAVGILRCANPNCISNLKEPIESEFVVRSKNPLRVVCKYCDRELEEIVAHIV
;
A
#
# COMPACT_ATOMS: atom_id res chain seq x y z
N MET A 1 -8.50 -6.12 33.07
CA MET A 1 -7.91 -6.98 32.04
C MET A 1 -8.05 -6.32 30.67
N ARG A 2 -6.98 -6.27 29.91
CA ARG A 2 -7.02 -5.64 28.61
C ARG A 2 -7.48 -6.65 27.56
N GLU A 3 -8.57 -6.35 26.86
CA GLU A 3 -9.01 -7.15 25.74
C GLU A 3 -8.11 -6.93 24.54
N LEU A 4 -7.77 -8.00 23.85
CA LEU A 4 -7.08 -7.91 22.58
C LEU A 4 -8.11 -7.54 21.51
N ARG A 5 -7.95 -6.36 20.94
CA ARG A 5 -8.86 -5.88 19.87
C ARG A 5 -8.67 -6.63 18.56
N VAL A 6 -7.51 -7.22 18.39
CA VAL A 6 -7.16 -7.93 17.18
C VAL A 6 -6.52 -9.25 17.55
N THR A 7 -7.07 -10.34 17.06
CA THR A 7 -6.56 -11.69 17.33
C THR A 7 -5.16 -11.86 16.72
N PRO A 8 -4.20 -12.40 17.48
CA PRO A 8 -2.88 -12.71 16.92
C PRO A 8 -2.98 -13.72 15.78
N ILE A 9 -2.14 -13.56 14.77
CA ILE A 9 -2.05 -14.48 13.65
C ILE A 9 -0.78 -15.30 13.73
N LYS A 10 -0.83 -16.53 13.22
CA LYS A 10 0.32 -17.43 13.24
C LYS A 10 1.35 -17.02 12.19
N ASN A 11 0.92 -16.88 10.96
CA ASN A 11 1.75 -16.49 9.83
C ASN A 11 0.99 -15.49 8.98
N GLY A 12 1.68 -14.53 8.41
CA GLY A 12 1.08 -13.58 7.50
C GLY A 12 1.69 -12.20 7.61
N THR A 13 0.92 -11.19 7.24
CA THR A 13 1.35 -9.80 7.25
C THR A 13 0.37 -8.94 8.02
N VAL A 14 0.89 -8.06 8.86
CA VAL A 14 0.11 -7.03 9.52
C VAL A 14 0.58 -5.68 9.01
N ILE A 15 -0.34 -4.92 8.42
CA ILE A 15 -0.07 -3.56 7.97
C ILE A 15 -0.69 -2.63 9.00
N ASP A 16 0.16 -1.95 9.75
CA ASP A 16 -0.24 -1.04 10.82
C ASP A 16 0.03 0.40 10.41
N HIS A 17 -0.48 1.34 11.21
CA HIS A 17 -0.30 2.78 11.01
C HIS A 17 -0.81 3.29 9.66
N ILE A 18 -1.86 2.66 9.16
CA ILE A 18 -2.58 3.14 7.97
C ILE A 18 -3.41 4.35 8.41
N PRO A 19 -3.38 5.48 7.69
CA PRO A 19 -4.27 6.59 8.02
C PRO A 19 -5.72 6.15 8.07
N ALA A 20 -6.44 6.61 9.09
CA ALA A 20 -7.83 6.21 9.30
C ALA A 20 -8.68 6.47 8.06
N GLY A 21 -9.42 5.44 7.63
CA GLY A 21 -10.27 5.51 6.44
C GLY A 21 -9.63 4.93 5.17
N LEU A 22 -8.34 4.57 5.19
CA LEU A 22 -7.65 4.07 4.00
C LEU A 22 -7.52 2.54 3.93
N ALA A 23 -8.00 1.81 4.95
CA ALA A 23 -7.88 0.35 4.97
C ALA A 23 -8.48 -0.31 3.73
N LEU A 24 -9.65 0.13 3.28
CA LEU A 24 -10.32 -0.46 2.12
C LEU A 24 -9.52 -0.25 0.83
N LYS A 25 -8.83 0.87 0.70
CA LYS A 25 -7.95 1.13 -0.44
C LYS A 25 -6.73 0.22 -0.41
N VAL A 26 -6.19 -0.04 0.78
CA VAL A 26 -5.09 -0.99 0.95
C VAL A 26 -5.54 -2.40 0.52
N LEU A 27 -6.72 -2.83 0.93
CA LEU A 27 -7.28 -4.13 0.51
C LEU A 27 -7.38 -4.22 -1.01
N LYS A 28 -7.85 -3.17 -1.64
CA LYS A 28 -7.97 -3.13 -3.11
C LYS A 28 -6.60 -3.26 -3.79
N ILE A 29 -5.58 -2.58 -3.27
CA ILE A 29 -4.21 -2.69 -3.78
C ILE A 29 -3.71 -4.12 -3.70
N LEU A 30 -4.03 -4.83 -2.61
CA LEU A 30 -3.62 -6.21 -2.41
C LEU A 30 -4.44 -7.22 -3.22
N GLY A 31 -5.42 -6.74 -3.99
CA GLY A 31 -6.29 -7.61 -4.77
C GLY A 31 -7.27 -8.39 -3.91
N ILE A 32 -7.53 -7.96 -2.70
CA ILE A 32 -8.46 -8.60 -1.78
C ILE A 32 -9.87 -8.10 -2.06
N GLY A 33 -10.74 -9.02 -2.41
CA GLY A 33 -12.13 -8.74 -2.74
C GLY A 33 -12.99 -9.98 -2.54
N ASP A 34 -13.86 -10.29 -3.50
CA ASP A 34 -14.83 -11.37 -3.38
C ASP A 34 -14.22 -12.77 -3.35
N SER A 35 -13.00 -12.94 -3.86
CA SER A 35 -12.33 -14.24 -3.97
C SER A 35 -11.18 -14.35 -2.96
N VAL A 36 -11.49 -14.26 -1.68
CA VAL A 36 -10.49 -14.35 -0.61
C VAL A 36 -10.29 -15.79 -0.22
N THR A 37 -9.04 -16.26 -0.21
CA THR A 37 -8.68 -17.64 0.15
C THR A 37 -8.08 -17.77 1.54
N SER A 38 -7.73 -16.67 2.19
CA SER A 38 -7.18 -16.66 3.55
C SER A 38 -7.93 -15.64 4.40
N THR A 39 -7.79 -15.79 5.72
CA THR A 39 -8.47 -14.88 6.65
C THR A 39 -7.86 -13.50 6.58
N VAL A 40 -8.72 -12.50 6.42
CA VAL A 40 -8.35 -11.09 6.42
C VAL A 40 -9.11 -10.39 7.53
N THR A 41 -8.38 -9.68 8.38
CA THR A 41 -8.97 -8.92 9.48
C THR A 41 -8.66 -7.44 9.27
N VAL A 42 -9.67 -6.60 9.41
CA VAL A 42 -9.54 -5.15 9.24
C VAL A 42 -10.06 -4.48 10.51
N ALA A 43 -9.24 -3.61 11.07
CA ALA A 43 -9.66 -2.74 12.17
C ALA A 43 -9.57 -1.30 11.68
N MET A 44 -10.69 -0.61 11.66
CA MET A 44 -10.76 0.77 11.19
C MET A 44 -11.02 1.72 12.34
N HIS A 45 -10.43 2.90 12.26
CA HIS A 45 -10.64 3.98 13.23
C HIS A 45 -10.28 3.55 14.66
N VAL A 46 -9.09 3.01 14.80
CA VAL A 46 -8.55 2.52 16.08
C VAL A 46 -7.70 3.63 16.71
N PRO A 47 -7.77 3.82 18.04
CA PRO A 47 -6.92 4.82 18.70
C PRO A 47 -5.43 4.56 18.46
N SER A 48 -4.70 5.62 18.19
CA SER A 48 -3.26 5.56 17.93
C SER A 48 -2.55 6.71 18.64
N ARG A 49 -1.50 6.39 19.40
CA ARG A 49 -0.71 7.42 20.06
C ARG A 49 0.02 8.32 19.07
N ALA A 50 0.52 7.72 17.98
CA ALA A 50 1.30 8.44 16.98
C ALA A 50 0.43 9.26 16.01
N MET A 51 -0.79 8.80 15.73
CA MET A 51 -1.61 9.35 14.65
C MET A 51 -2.98 9.85 15.09
N GLY A 52 -3.34 9.69 16.34
CA GLY A 52 -4.71 9.92 16.83
C GLY A 52 -5.59 8.72 16.50
N TRP A 53 -5.82 8.47 15.25
CA TRP A 53 -6.60 7.33 14.74
C TRP A 53 -5.84 6.64 13.62
N LYS A 54 -6.02 5.33 13.51
CA LYS A 54 -5.37 4.54 12.46
C LYS A 54 -6.25 3.38 12.04
N ASP A 55 -5.90 2.78 10.90
CA ASP A 55 -6.46 1.51 10.45
C ASP A 55 -5.37 0.44 10.50
N ILE A 56 -5.77 -0.82 10.65
CA ILE A 56 -4.89 -1.99 10.64
C ILE A 56 -5.48 -3.04 9.72
N VAL A 57 -4.64 -3.66 8.90
CA VAL A 57 -5.04 -4.77 8.03
C VAL A 57 -4.16 -5.97 8.35
N LYS A 58 -4.76 -7.13 8.60
CA LYS A 58 -4.07 -8.40 8.80
C LYS A 58 -4.46 -9.39 7.71
N VAL A 59 -3.47 -9.93 7.04
CA VAL A 59 -3.68 -10.94 5.99
C VAL A 59 -2.96 -12.20 6.41
N GLU A 60 -3.70 -13.26 6.72
CA GLU A 60 -3.09 -14.53 7.13
C GLU A 60 -2.54 -15.28 5.93
N ASP A 61 -1.43 -15.99 6.16
CA ASP A 61 -0.77 -16.87 5.19
C ASP A 61 -0.30 -16.18 3.91
N ARG A 62 -0.02 -14.87 3.99
CA ARG A 62 0.47 -14.11 2.84
C ARG A 62 1.57 -13.13 3.27
N GLU A 63 2.70 -13.16 2.58
CA GLU A 63 3.75 -12.15 2.71
C GLU A 63 3.72 -11.27 1.47
N LEU A 64 3.92 -9.97 1.64
CA LEU A 64 3.82 -9.01 0.56
C LEU A 64 5.12 -8.91 -0.23
N GLY A 65 5.00 -8.78 -1.55
CA GLY A 65 6.11 -8.48 -2.43
C GLY A 65 6.46 -6.99 -2.43
N SER A 66 7.62 -6.65 -2.98
CA SER A 66 8.09 -5.27 -3.03
C SER A 66 7.16 -4.35 -3.80
N ARG A 67 6.54 -4.81 -4.89
CA ARG A 67 5.57 -4.02 -5.66
C ARG A 67 4.36 -3.64 -4.83
N GLU A 68 3.84 -4.58 -4.06
CA GLU A 68 2.68 -4.33 -3.21
C GLU A 68 3.01 -3.31 -2.13
N ILE A 69 4.19 -3.42 -1.53
CA ILE A 69 4.66 -2.48 -0.52
C ILE A 69 4.83 -1.08 -1.12
N ASP A 70 5.39 -0.97 -2.32
CA ASP A 70 5.54 0.30 -3.01
C ASP A 70 4.18 0.97 -3.30
N LYS A 71 3.19 0.18 -3.71
CA LYS A 71 1.83 0.68 -3.93
C LYS A 71 1.22 1.20 -2.63
N ILE A 72 1.42 0.47 -1.53
CA ILE A 72 0.92 0.90 -0.22
C ILE A 72 1.57 2.23 0.17
N ALA A 73 2.85 2.40 -0.09
CA ALA A 73 3.57 3.63 0.22
C ALA A 73 3.00 4.84 -0.50
N LEU A 74 2.40 4.66 -1.67
CA LEU A 74 1.78 5.76 -2.42
C LEU A 74 0.53 6.33 -1.73
N ILE A 75 -0.18 5.53 -0.96
CA ILE A 75 -1.40 5.97 -0.28
C ILE A 75 -1.25 6.08 1.23
N ALA A 76 -0.34 5.32 1.81
CA ALA A 76 -0.15 5.22 3.25
C ALA A 76 1.33 5.26 3.61
N PRO A 77 2.01 6.41 3.42
CA PRO A 77 3.45 6.51 3.69
C PRO A 77 3.79 6.37 5.18
N THR A 78 2.81 6.45 6.06
CA THR A 78 2.99 6.24 7.50
C THR A 78 2.90 4.77 7.91
N ALA A 79 2.51 3.88 6.99
CA ALA A 79 2.28 2.47 7.31
C ALA A 79 3.56 1.73 7.67
N THR A 80 3.40 0.71 8.51
CA THR A 80 4.46 -0.24 8.82
C THR A 80 4.00 -1.63 8.42
N VAL A 81 4.91 -2.41 7.86
CA VAL A 81 4.65 -3.79 7.45
C VAL A 81 5.36 -4.72 8.42
N ASN A 82 4.59 -5.57 9.08
CA ASN A 82 5.09 -6.57 10.01
C ASN A 82 4.86 -7.96 9.41
N VAL A 83 5.92 -8.71 9.22
CA VAL A 83 5.83 -10.09 8.76
C VAL A 83 5.77 -10.97 10.00
N ILE A 84 4.72 -11.78 10.11
CA ILE A 84 4.49 -12.66 11.26
C ILE A 84 4.81 -14.08 10.85
N ARG A 85 5.63 -14.75 11.66
CA ARG A 85 5.97 -16.17 11.50
C ARG A 85 5.95 -16.83 12.87
N ASN A 86 5.18 -17.91 13.00
CA ASN A 86 5.01 -18.64 14.27
C ASN A 86 4.61 -17.72 15.43
N TYR A 87 3.61 -16.86 15.18
CA TYR A 87 3.07 -15.88 16.15
C TYR A 87 4.05 -14.77 16.55
N ASN A 88 5.25 -14.74 15.97
CA ASN A 88 6.26 -13.72 16.30
C ASN A 88 6.48 -12.78 15.12
N VAL A 89 6.82 -11.54 15.44
CA VAL A 89 7.21 -10.57 14.42
C VAL A 89 8.59 -10.94 13.90
N ALA A 90 8.66 -11.50 12.69
CA ALA A 90 9.92 -11.87 12.06
C ALA A 90 10.62 -10.66 11.44
N GLU A 91 9.86 -9.76 10.86
CA GLU A 91 10.36 -8.51 10.28
C GLU A 91 9.38 -7.40 10.59
N LYS A 92 9.91 -6.23 10.89
CA LYS A 92 9.11 -5.01 11.10
C LYS A 92 9.84 -3.88 10.40
N ARG A 93 9.18 -3.28 9.41
CA ARG A 93 9.78 -2.17 8.68
C ARG A 93 8.71 -1.17 8.24
N PRO A 94 9.04 0.15 8.22
CA PRO A 94 8.14 1.13 7.62
C PRO A 94 8.09 0.93 6.12
N VAL A 95 6.98 1.28 5.50
CA VAL A 95 6.95 1.37 4.04
C VAL A 95 7.81 2.57 3.63
N THR A 96 8.55 2.41 2.55
CA THR A 96 9.41 3.47 2.03
C THR A 96 8.92 3.85 0.64
N LEU A 97 8.61 5.13 0.46
CA LEU A 97 8.22 5.63 -0.84
C LEU A 97 9.45 5.64 -1.74
N PRO A 98 9.44 4.89 -2.86
CA PRO A 98 10.60 4.86 -3.76
C PRO A 98 10.74 6.21 -4.48
N ASP A 99 11.95 6.51 -4.97
CA ASP A 99 12.17 7.72 -5.77
C ASP A 99 11.50 7.61 -7.15
N ARG A 100 11.27 6.40 -7.61
CA ARG A 100 10.62 6.11 -8.89
C ARG A 100 9.58 5.02 -8.70
N ALA A 101 8.39 5.26 -9.25
CA ALA A 101 7.31 4.28 -9.26
C ALA A 101 7.30 3.58 -10.62
N VAL A 102 7.76 2.34 -10.67
CA VAL A 102 7.90 1.57 -11.91
C VAL A 102 6.85 0.48 -11.97
N GLY A 103 5.97 0.54 -13.00
CA GLY A 103 4.95 -0.46 -13.23
C GLY A 103 3.82 -0.50 -12.22
N ILE A 104 3.69 0.50 -11.36
CA ILE A 104 2.65 0.54 -10.32
C ILE A 104 1.66 1.69 -10.49
N LEU A 105 1.93 2.61 -11.40
CA LEU A 105 1.03 3.70 -11.73
C LEU A 105 0.77 3.72 -13.24
N ARG A 106 -0.46 4.02 -13.60
CA ARG A 106 -0.84 4.20 -15.01
C ARG A 106 -0.90 5.70 -15.32
N CYS A 107 -0.27 6.11 -16.41
CA CYS A 107 -0.32 7.50 -16.85
C CYS A 107 -1.75 7.88 -17.27
N ALA A 108 -2.20 9.06 -16.86
CA ALA A 108 -3.52 9.56 -17.20
C ALA A 108 -3.61 10.01 -18.67
N ASN A 109 -2.48 10.26 -19.32
CA ASN A 109 -2.43 10.66 -20.71
C ASN A 109 -2.59 9.43 -21.62
N PRO A 110 -3.71 9.28 -22.32
CA PRO A 110 -3.95 8.09 -23.15
C PRO A 110 -2.96 7.97 -24.30
N ASN A 111 -2.31 9.05 -24.70
CA ASN A 111 -1.32 9.07 -25.78
C ASN A 111 0.12 8.88 -25.30
N CYS A 112 0.32 8.72 -23.99
CA CYS A 112 1.65 8.43 -23.45
C CYS A 112 2.14 7.07 -23.94
N ILE A 113 3.41 6.98 -24.33
CA ILE A 113 3.98 5.73 -24.84
C ILE A 113 3.83 4.57 -23.87
N SER A 114 3.80 4.83 -22.56
CA SER A 114 3.58 3.81 -21.54
C SER A 114 2.17 3.19 -21.58
N ASN A 115 1.22 3.84 -22.24
CA ASN A 115 -0.16 3.35 -22.40
C ASN A 115 -0.40 2.71 -23.76
N LEU A 116 0.57 2.73 -24.66
CA LEU A 116 0.49 2.12 -25.97
C LEU A 116 0.87 0.64 -25.87
N LYS A 117 0.67 -0.11 -26.96
CA LYS A 117 0.99 -1.55 -27.00
C LYS A 117 2.48 -1.85 -27.09
N GLU A 118 3.32 -0.91 -26.74
CA GLU A 118 4.75 -1.10 -26.68
C GLU A 118 5.15 -1.80 -25.38
N PRO A 119 6.20 -2.62 -25.38
CA PRO A 119 6.65 -3.32 -24.16
C PRO A 119 7.41 -2.38 -23.23
N ILE A 120 6.79 -1.27 -22.86
CA ILE A 120 7.37 -0.24 -22.01
C ILE A 120 6.59 -0.20 -20.71
N GLU A 121 7.28 -0.43 -19.61
CA GLU A 121 6.72 -0.33 -18.28
C GLU A 121 6.58 1.15 -17.89
N SER A 122 5.46 1.51 -17.27
CA SER A 122 5.28 2.88 -16.80
C SER A 122 6.31 3.23 -15.74
N GLU A 123 6.73 4.49 -15.72
CA GLU A 123 7.66 4.97 -14.72
C GLU A 123 7.32 6.41 -14.37
N PHE A 124 7.18 6.66 -13.07
CA PHE A 124 6.93 7.99 -12.53
C PHE A 124 8.05 8.39 -11.60
N VAL A 125 8.45 9.65 -11.69
CA VAL A 125 9.46 10.23 -10.79
C VAL A 125 8.73 10.91 -9.64
N VAL A 126 9.12 10.59 -8.41
CA VAL A 126 8.58 11.24 -7.23
C VAL A 126 9.28 12.59 -7.05
N ARG A 127 8.53 13.68 -7.27
CA ARG A 127 9.03 15.04 -7.16
C ARG A 127 8.92 15.60 -5.76
N SER A 128 7.90 15.14 -5.02
CA SER A 128 7.67 15.56 -3.64
C SER A 128 7.01 14.42 -2.88
N LYS A 129 7.36 14.24 -1.62
CA LYS A 129 6.80 13.20 -0.77
C LYS A 129 5.69 13.71 0.14
N ASN A 130 5.69 14.99 0.47
CA ASN A 130 4.69 15.59 1.35
C ASN A 130 4.43 17.05 0.94
N PRO A 131 3.37 17.32 0.17
CA PRO A 131 2.43 16.37 -0.41
C PRO A 131 3.07 15.52 -1.51
N LEU A 132 2.49 14.35 -1.75
CA LEU A 132 3.00 13.45 -2.78
C LEU A 132 2.73 14.03 -4.18
N ARG A 133 3.78 14.17 -4.97
CA ARG A 133 3.70 14.63 -6.35
C ARG A 133 4.55 13.71 -7.22
N VAL A 134 3.95 13.19 -8.28
CA VAL A 134 4.63 12.30 -9.21
C VAL A 134 4.46 12.79 -10.64
N VAL A 135 5.49 12.60 -11.46
CA VAL A 135 5.52 13.06 -12.85
C VAL A 135 5.91 11.88 -13.75
N CYS A 136 5.15 11.68 -14.82
CA CYS A 136 5.47 10.64 -15.78
C CYS A 136 6.83 10.92 -16.46
N LYS A 137 7.71 9.92 -16.42
CA LYS A 137 9.03 10.03 -17.04
C LYS A 137 8.97 10.26 -18.56
N TYR A 138 7.95 9.71 -19.21
CA TYR A 138 7.86 9.72 -20.68
C TYR A 138 7.17 10.95 -21.25
N CYS A 139 6.11 11.45 -20.61
CA CYS A 139 5.36 12.59 -21.12
C CYS A 139 5.47 13.85 -20.26
N ASP A 140 6.20 13.78 -19.15
CA ASP A 140 6.45 14.89 -18.21
C ASP A 140 5.19 15.50 -17.56
N ARG A 141 4.06 14.81 -17.64
CA ARG A 141 2.83 15.28 -16.99
C ARG A 141 2.75 14.84 -15.55
N GLU A 142 2.32 15.74 -14.69
CA GLU A 142 2.03 15.42 -13.30
C GLU A 142 0.74 14.61 -13.22
N LEU A 143 0.76 13.57 -12.39
CA LEU A 143 -0.42 12.74 -12.14
C LEU A 143 -1.16 13.29 -10.92
N GLU A 144 -2.38 13.79 -11.12
CA GLU A 144 -3.15 14.45 -10.06
C GLU A 144 -3.88 13.46 -9.16
N GLU A 145 -4.52 12.45 -9.72
CA GLU A 145 -5.30 11.47 -8.97
C GLU A 145 -4.53 10.16 -8.83
N ILE A 146 -3.51 10.17 -7.98
CA ILE A 146 -2.57 9.05 -7.86
C ILE A 146 -3.27 7.74 -7.50
N VAL A 147 -4.13 7.76 -6.48
CA VAL A 147 -4.79 6.55 -5.98
C VAL A 147 -5.65 5.88 -7.07
N ALA A 148 -6.32 6.68 -7.91
CA ALA A 148 -7.16 6.15 -8.98
C ALA A 148 -6.35 5.49 -10.10
N HIS A 149 -5.04 5.76 -10.17
CA HIS A 149 -4.17 5.26 -11.24
C HIS A 149 -3.19 4.17 -10.77
N ILE A 150 -3.34 3.68 -9.57
CA ILE A 150 -2.55 2.54 -9.08
C ILE A 150 -3.05 1.26 -9.78
N VAL A 151 -2.12 0.54 -10.39
CA VAL A 151 -2.44 -0.69 -11.14
C VAL A 151 -2.01 -1.94 -10.39
#